data_f8d648bd562ec18ccda27b77ed37505c
#
_entry.id   f8d648bd562ec18ccda27b77ed37505c
#
_cell.length_a   1.000
_cell.length_b   1.000
_cell.length_c   1.000
_cell.angle_alpha   90.00
_cell.angle_beta   90.00
_cell.angle_gamma   90.00
#
_symmetry.space_group_name_H-M   'P 1'
#
loop_
_entity.id
_entity.type
_entity.pdbx_description
1 polymer ?
#
loop_
_entity_poly.entity_id
_entity_poly.type
_entity_poly.pdbx_seq_one_letter_code
_entity_poly.pdbx_strand_id
1 'polypeptide(L)'
;MVIRVLAVPDSLTLARLDEIFCALLGWDGLGYSFHIHGQEFTSFLRRSTVHRKTLGNFHLRPRDTFHYTCGGLDLWEWEIRVLAAEMGTTGDEAPVCLAGRAAAPPECCGGPTGYRLMLKRQQDGESMGTPAHVESVISLMTAAHPDTPQSSWELLRDVMDDGMRSIDQRLEQYGPLEPHRFSVKEANQRLAQLVERGRCIHEISGGRDLRE
;
A
#
# COMPACT_ATOMS: atom_id res chain seq x y z
N MET A 1 10.70 12.32 3.06
CA MET A 1 9.89 12.00 1.86
C MET A 1 10.40 10.70 1.27
N VAL A 2 9.51 9.74 1.06
CA VAL A 2 9.79 8.44 0.43
C VAL A 2 9.72 8.62 -1.09
N ILE A 3 10.72 8.14 -1.81
CA ILE A 3 10.79 8.23 -3.28
C ILE A 3 11.13 6.86 -3.85
N ARG A 4 10.51 6.50 -4.98
CA ARG A 4 10.86 5.36 -5.82
C ARG A 4 10.85 5.79 -7.27
N VAL A 5 11.87 5.41 -8.02
CA VAL A 5 11.96 5.63 -9.47
C VAL A 5 11.91 4.28 -10.15
N LEU A 6 10.94 4.09 -11.02
CA LEU A 6 10.64 2.82 -11.66
C LEU A 6 10.70 2.94 -13.17
N ALA A 7 11.19 1.92 -13.82
CA ALA A 7 10.90 1.64 -15.21
C ALA A 7 9.87 0.51 -15.28
N VAL A 8 8.76 0.76 -15.98
CA VAL A 8 7.65 -0.19 -16.12
C VAL A 8 7.13 -0.18 -17.55
N PRO A 9 6.74 -1.33 -18.13
CA PRO A 9 6.10 -1.35 -19.44
C PRO A 9 4.70 -0.72 -19.39
N ASP A 10 4.29 -0.09 -20.46
CA ASP A 10 2.96 0.54 -20.58
C ASP A 10 1.82 -0.48 -20.75
N SER A 11 2.16 -1.73 -21.07
CA SER A 11 1.23 -2.87 -21.11
C SER A 11 0.75 -3.31 -19.72
N LEU A 12 1.37 -2.84 -18.61
CA LEU A 12 0.94 -3.18 -17.27
C LEU A 12 -0.47 -2.67 -16.97
N THR A 13 -1.31 -3.56 -16.44
CA THR A 13 -2.61 -3.17 -15.90
C THR A 13 -2.46 -2.39 -14.60
N LEU A 14 -3.47 -1.60 -14.24
CA LEU A 14 -3.48 -0.89 -12.96
C LEU A 14 -3.43 -1.85 -11.77
N ALA A 15 -4.05 -3.03 -11.88
CA ALA A 15 -3.95 -4.05 -10.83
C ALA A 15 -2.51 -4.55 -10.67
N ARG A 16 -1.79 -4.78 -11.77
CA ARG A 16 -0.40 -5.21 -11.69
C ARG A 16 0.52 -4.10 -11.20
N LEU A 17 0.21 -2.85 -11.51
CA LEU A 17 0.93 -1.69 -11.01
C LEU A 17 0.80 -1.55 -9.48
N ASP A 18 -0.39 -1.80 -8.93
CA ASP A 18 -0.62 -1.88 -7.48
C ASP A 18 0.26 -2.94 -6.82
N GLU A 19 0.30 -4.16 -7.35
CA GLU A 19 1.15 -5.24 -6.84
C GLU A 19 2.64 -4.84 -6.83
N ILE A 20 3.09 -4.13 -7.86
CA ILE A 20 4.46 -3.60 -7.95
C ILE A 20 4.69 -2.57 -6.84
N PHE A 21 3.77 -1.66 -6.62
CA PHE A 21 3.89 -0.66 -5.57
C PHE A 21 3.91 -1.29 -4.18
N CYS A 22 3.03 -2.26 -3.92
CA CYS A 22 3.02 -3.03 -2.68
C CYS A 22 4.35 -3.76 -2.45
N ALA A 23 4.87 -4.44 -3.46
CA ALA A 23 6.16 -5.11 -3.36
C ALA A 23 7.32 -4.15 -3.04
N LEU A 24 7.32 -2.94 -3.62
CA LEU A 24 8.34 -1.92 -3.38
C LEU A 24 8.24 -1.28 -2.00
N LEU A 25 7.03 -1.14 -1.48
CA LEU A 25 6.77 -0.59 -0.16
C LEU A 25 6.91 -1.66 0.95
N GLY A 26 6.85 -2.95 0.58
CA GLY A 26 6.82 -4.06 1.53
C GLY A 26 5.46 -4.19 2.21
N TRP A 27 4.39 -3.92 1.45
CA TRP A 27 3.00 -3.93 1.90
C TRP A 27 2.24 -5.14 1.34
N ASP A 28 1.20 -5.58 2.05
CA ASP A 28 0.34 -6.68 1.61
C ASP A 28 -0.78 -6.21 0.67
N GLY A 29 -1.15 -4.92 0.75
CA GLY A 29 -2.18 -4.27 -0.06
C GLY A 29 -3.60 -4.51 0.47
N LEU A 30 -4.24 -3.46 1.00
CA LEU A 30 -5.59 -3.51 1.60
C LEU A 30 -6.65 -2.78 0.75
N GLY A 31 -6.48 -2.80 -0.55
CA GLY A 31 -7.32 -2.06 -1.48
C GLY A 31 -6.70 -0.73 -1.90
N TYR A 32 -7.07 -0.29 -3.08
CA TYR A 32 -6.43 0.85 -3.73
C TYR A 32 -7.33 1.58 -4.72
N SER A 33 -6.95 2.81 -5.04
CA SER A 33 -7.49 3.54 -6.17
C SER A 33 -6.40 4.33 -6.89
N PHE A 34 -6.59 4.51 -8.20
CA PHE A 34 -5.81 5.40 -9.05
C PHE A 34 -6.70 6.54 -9.52
N HIS A 35 -6.20 7.76 -9.45
CA HIS A 35 -6.86 8.95 -9.98
C HIS A 35 -6.04 9.49 -11.15
N ILE A 36 -6.49 9.20 -12.38
CA ILE A 36 -5.78 9.49 -13.63
C ILE A 36 -6.68 10.31 -14.53
N HIS A 37 -6.21 11.48 -15.01
CA HIS A 37 -6.95 12.39 -15.88
C HIS A 37 -8.37 12.72 -15.39
N GLY A 38 -8.53 12.92 -14.06
CA GLY A 38 -9.81 13.24 -13.45
C GLY A 38 -10.78 12.05 -13.30
N GLN A 39 -10.34 10.83 -13.59
CA GLN A 39 -11.12 9.60 -13.43
C GLN A 39 -10.54 8.73 -12.34
N GLU A 40 -11.42 8.11 -11.54
CA GLU A 40 -11.04 7.18 -10.50
C GLU A 40 -11.18 5.72 -10.96
N PHE A 41 -10.16 4.91 -10.66
CA PHE A 41 -10.09 3.48 -10.93
C PHE A 41 -9.77 2.76 -9.62
N THR A 42 -10.76 2.09 -9.03
CA THR A 42 -10.63 1.49 -7.70
C THR A 42 -10.83 -0.02 -7.72
N SER A 43 -10.13 -0.72 -6.82
CA SER A 43 -10.31 -2.15 -6.56
C SER A 43 -11.57 -2.46 -5.75
N PHE A 44 -12.16 -1.48 -5.06
CA PHE A 44 -13.30 -1.68 -4.16
C PHE A 44 -14.64 -1.95 -4.87
N LEU A 45 -14.75 -1.67 -6.16
CA LEU A 45 -16.01 -1.84 -6.89
C LEU A 45 -16.13 -3.27 -7.46
N ARG A 46 -17.33 -3.88 -7.33
CA ARG A 46 -17.63 -5.22 -7.90
C ARG A 46 -17.37 -5.33 -9.41
N ARG A 47 -17.42 -4.23 -10.16
CA ARG A 47 -17.15 -4.15 -11.59
C ARG A 47 -15.89 -3.33 -11.86
N SER A 48 -14.87 -3.50 -11.04
CA SER A 48 -13.60 -2.80 -11.22
C SER A 48 -12.99 -3.08 -12.59
N THR A 49 -12.47 -2.05 -13.23
CA THR A 49 -11.80 -2.13 -14.52
C THR A 49 -10.28 -2.17 -14.42
N VAL A 50 -9.73 -2.12 -13.20
CA VAL A 50 -8.29 -2.07 -12.93
C VAL A 50 -7.50 -3.24 -13.53
N HIS A 51 -8.13 -4.41 -13.68
CA HIS A 51 -7.53 -5.59 -14.31
C HIS A 51 -7.47 -5.52 -15.84
N ARG A 52 -8.17 -4.57 -16.47
CA ARG A 52 -8.25 -4.42 -17.93
C ARG A 52 -7.65 -3.11 -18.45
N LYS A 53 -7.50 -2.11 -17.57
CA LYS A 53 -6.90 -0.82 -17.93
C LYS A 53 -5.40 -0.90 -17.77
N THR A 54 -4.66 -0.67 -18.84
CA THR A 54 -3.20 -0.60 -18.86
C THR A 54 -2.73 0.85 -18.79
N LEU A 55 -1.47 1.06 -18.44
CA LEU A 55 -0.85 2.39 -18.46
C LEU A 55 -0.90 3.03 -19.84
N GLY A 56 -0.69 2.24 -20.90
CA GLY A 56 -0.77 2.69 -22.30
C GLY A 56 -2.14 3.26 -22.68
N ASN A 57 -3.24 2.82 -22.04
CA ASN A 57 -4.57 3.36 -22.31
C ASN A 57 -4.73 4.84 -21.92
N PHE A 58 -3.83 5.37 -21.09
CA PHE A 58 -3.89 6.75 -20.62
C PHE A 58 -3.02 7.71 -21.43
N HIS A 59 -2.18 7.20 -22.35
CA HIS A 59 -1.28 8.02 -23.18
C HIS A 59 -0.48 9.04 -22.37
N LEU A 60 0.05 8.61 -21.22
CA LEU A 60 0.79 9.46 -20.30
C LEU A 60 2.06 10.01 -20.94
N ARG A 61 2.34 11.28 -20.69
CA ARG A 61 3.48 12.02 -21.24
C ARG A 61 4.46 12.41 -20.13
N PRO A 62 5.72 12.67 -20.46
CA PRO A 62 6.66 13.25 -19.48
C PRO A 62 6.07 14.51 -18.82
N ARG A 63 6.15 14.57 -17.50
CA ARG A 63 5.59 15.56 -16.58
C ARG A 63 4.12 15.35 -16.20
N ASP A 64 3.39 14.44 -16.82
CA ASP A 64 2.06 14.08 -16.31
C ASP A 64 2.18 13.54 -14.89
N THR A 65 1.17 13.82 -14.09
CA THR A 65 1.05 13.34 -12.72
C THR A 65 -0.30 12.67 -12.53
N PHE A 66 -0.32 11.64 -11.71
CA PHE A 66 -1.55 11.01 -11.23
C PHE A 66 -1.37 10.56 -9.78
N HIS A 67 -2.46 10.25 -9.11
CA HIS A 67 -2.45 9.86 -7.71
C HIS A 67 -2.76 8.38 -7.56
N TYR A 68 -2.11 7.76 -6.60
CA TYR A 68 -2.38 6.40 -6.15
C TYR A 68 -2.64 6.44 -4.66
N THR A 69 -3.79 5.89 -4.24
CA THR A 69 -4.20 5.82 -2.84
C THR A 69 -4.33 4.35 -2.45
N CYS A 70 -3.80 3.98 -1.31
CA CYS A 70 -3.81 2.61 -0.79
C CYS A 70 -3.79 2.60 0.73
N GLY A 71 -4.00 1.41 1.34
CA GLY A 71 -3.86 1.23 2.78
C GLY A 71 -5.17 1.20 3.57
N GLY A 72 -6.30 0.91 2.94
CA GLY A 72 -7.57 0.71 3.64
C GLY A 72 -8.01 1.94 4.45
N LEU A 73 -8.07 1.82 5.79
CA LEU A 73 -8.45 2.92 6.69
C LEU A 73 -7.34 3.97 6.85
N ASP A 74 -6.08 3.61 6.62
CA ASP A 74 -4.91 4.44 6.87
C ASP A 74 -4.53 5.34 5.69
N LEU A 75 -5.29 5.35 4.64
CA LEU A 75 -5.18 6.12 3.41
C LEU A 75 -3.81 6.80 3.19
N TRP A 76 -2.93 6.08 2.50
CA TRP A 76 -1.69 6.64 1.98
C TRP A 76 -1.92 7.16 0.57
N GLU A 77 -1.59 8.42 0.34
CA GLU A 77 -1.64 9.05 -0.98
C GLU A 77 -0.23 9.22 -1.54
N TRP A 78 -0.04 8.77 -2.78
CA TRP A 78 1.21 8.83 -3.51
C TRP A 78 1.02 9.62 -4.79
N GLU A 79 1.85 10.63 -5.00
CA GLU A 79 1.94 11.32 -6.28
C GLU A 79 2.89 10.54 -7.19
N ILE A 80 2.39 10.12 -8.35
CA ILE A 80 3.15 9.44 -9.38
C ILE A 80 3.42 10.45 -10.50
N ARG A 81 4.69 10.62 -10.84
CA ARG A 81 5.12 11.54 -11.89
C ARG A 81 5.82 10.79 -13.01
N VAL A 82 5.38 10.98 -14.24
CA VAL A 82 6.01 10.43 -15.43
C VAL A 82 7.28 11.24 -15.73
N LEU A 83 8.44 10.58 -15.66
CA LEU A 83 9.74 11.23 -15.92
C LEU A 83 10.12 11.15 -17.40
N ALA A 84 9.92 9.98 -18.01
CA ALA A 84 10.16 9.72 -19.43
C ALA A 84 9.14 8.70 -19.94
N ALA A 85 8.84 8.76 -21.23
CA ALA A 85 8.12 7.74 -21.95
C ALA A 85 8.96 7.39 -23.17
N GLU A 86 9.65 6.28 -23.11
CA GLU A 86 10.47 5.79 -24.22
C GLU A 86 9.63 4.80 -25.03
N MET A 87 9.72 4.88 -26.36
CA MET A 87 9.17 3.84 -27.23
C MET A 87 10.11 2.63 -27.10
N GLY A 88 9.80 1.75 -26.13
CA GLY A 88 10.55 0.56 -25.88
C GLY A 88 10.40 -0.48 -26.95
N THR A 89 11.42 -1.26 -27.12
CA THR A 89 11.37 -2.51 -27.86
C THR A 89 10.45 -3.49 -27.13
N THR A 90 9.31 -3.80 -27.78
CA THR A 90 8.42 -4.93 -27.50
C THR A 90 8.35 -5.51 -26.08
N GLY A 91 7.49 -5.04 -25.28
CA GLY A 91 6.37 -5.73 -24.59
C GLY A 91 6.64 -6.55 -23.34
N ASP A 92 7.80 -7.10 -23.08
CA ASP A 92 8.03 -8.08 -22.00
C ASP A 92 9.12 -7.72 -20.98
N GLU A 93 9.47 -6.45 -20.88
CA GLU A 93 10.45 -6.04 -19.88
C GLU A 93 9.84 -6.10 -18.47
N ALA A 94 10.53 -6.79 -17.57
CA ALA A 94 10.13 -6.84 -16.15
C ALA A 94 10.26 -5.45 -15.51
N PRO A 95 9.38 -5.10 -14.56
CA PRO A 95 9.48 -3.85 -13.83
C PRO A 95 10.79 -3.78 -13.06
N VAL A 96 11.45 -2.62 -13.09
CA VAL A 96 12.75 -2.39 -12.44
C VAL A 96 12.72 -1.12 -11.59
N CYS A 97 13.21 -1.22 -10.36
CA CYS A 97 13.50 -0.06 -9.52
C CYS A 97 14.87 0.50 -9.88
N LEU A 98 14.90 1.72 -10.40
CA LEU A 98 16.12 2.42 -10.84
C LEU A 98 16.78 3.19 -9.69
N ALA A 99 15.98 3.80 -8.83
CA ALA A 99 16.45 4.60 -7.69
C ALA A 99 15.37 4.70 -6.62
N GLY A 100 15.77 5.16 -5.44
CA GLY A 100 14.84 5.46 -4.37
C GLY A 100 15.52 6.11 -3.17
N ARG A 101 14.69 6.62 -2.26
CA ARG A 101 15.12 7.26 -1.04
C ARG A 101 14.13 6.99 0.08
N ALA A 102 14.65 6.79 1.27
CA ALA A 102 13.94 6.55 2.52
C ALA A 102 13.15 5.22 2.56
N ALA A 103 13.03 4.66 3.73
CA ALA A 103 12.18 3.49 3.97
C ALA A 103 10.70 3.82 3.75
N ALA A 104 9.95 2.85 3.28
CA ALA A 104 8.50 2.96 3.32
C ALA A 104 8.02 2.92 4.78
N PRO A 105 6.95 3.65 5.13
CA PRO A 105 6.32 3.49 6.43
C PRO A 105 5.70 2.10 6.55
N PRO A 106 5.47 1.57 7.77
CA PRO A 106 4.65 0.37 7.96
C PRO A 106 3.24 0.58 7.42
N GLU A 107 2.65 -0.45 6.79
CA GLU A 107 1.35 -0.35 6.12
C GLU A 107 0.24 0.07 7.09
N CYS A 108 0.18 -0.57 8.26
CA CYS A 108 -0.89 -0.38 9.25
C CYS A 108 -0.45 0.48 10.43
N CYS A 109 0.11 1.67 10.17
CA CYS A 109 0.62 2.53 11.23
C CYS A 109 -0.23 3.76 11.54
N GLY A 110 -1.47 3.83 11.03
CA GLY A 110 -2.35 4.99 11.20
C GLY A 110 -2.07 6.12 10.21
N GLY A 111 -1.59 5.76 9.02
CA GLY A 111 -1.30 6.71 7.95
C GLY A 111 -0.15 7.67 8.25
N PRO A 112 -0.07 8.82 7.56
CA PRO A 112 1.00 9.79 7.74
C PRO A 112 1.09 10.35 9.17
N THR A 113 -0.05 10.45 9.86
CA THR A 113 -0.11 10.96 11.24
C THR A 113 0.41 9.92 12.23
N GLY A 114 -0.06 8.67 12.12
CA GLY A 114 0.43 7.57 12.95
C GLY A 114 1.91 7.32 12.76
N TYR A 115 2.41 7.33 11.52
CA TYR A 115 3.82 7.19 11.24
C TYR A 115 4.69 8.27 11.91
N ARG A 116 4.26 9.54 11.87
CA ARG A 116 4.97 10.62 12.58
C ARG A 116 4.99 10.41 14.08
N LEU A 117 3.88 9.92 14.65
CA LEU A 117 3.80 9.61 16.07
C LEU A 117 4.73 8.47 16.46
N MET A 118 4.81 7.41 15.63
CA MET A 118 5.73 6.29 15.84
C MET A 118 7.19 6.74 15.82
N LEU A 119 7.58 7.57 14.85
CA LEU A 119 8.94 8.11 14.78
C LEU A 119 9.28 8.94 16.02
N LYS A 120 8.34 9.77 16.50
CA LYS A 120 8.54 10.57 17.70
C LYS A 120 8.72 9.67 18.92
N ARG A 121 7.87 8.67 19.12
CA ARG A 121 7.98 7.73 20.26
C ARG A 121 9.30 6.96 20.25
N GLN A 122 9.73 6.51 19.07
CA GLN A 122 11.04 5.85 18.95
C GLN A 122 12.20 6.78 19.34
N GLN A 123 12.13 8.08 19.01
CA GLN A 123 13.11 9.08 19.42
C GLN A 123 13.10 9.34 20.93
N ASP A 124 11.90 9.35 21.53
CA ASP A 124 11.71 9.58 22.97
C ASP A 124 11.99 8.32 23.79
N GLY A 125 12.28 7.17 23.17
CA GLY A 125 12.56 5.89 23.85
C GLY A 125 11.31 5.22 24.43
N GLU A 126 10.11 5.63 23.99
CA GLU A 126 8.85 5.06 24.43
C GLU A 126 8.51 3.77 23.65
N SER A 127 7.87 2.80 24.35
CA SER A 127 7.33 1.60 23.71
C SER A 127 6.26 1.96 22.68
N MET A 128 6.19 1.22 21.57
CA MET A 128 5.24 1.48 20.49
C MET A 128 3.79 1.06 20.82
N GLY A 129 3.52 0.48 21.97
CA GLY A 129 2.16 0.09 22.43
C GLY A 129 1.24 1.28 22.70
N THR A 130 -0.03 1.16 22.36
CA THR A 130 -1.00 2.27 22.38
C THR A 130 -2.28 2.06 23.21
N PRO A 131 -2.26 1.57 24.46
CA PRO A 131 -3.47 1.51 25.25
C PRO A 131 -4.13 2.90 25.47
N ALA A 132 -3.31 3.94 25.64
CA ALA A 132 -3.79 5.29 25.94
C ALA A 132 -4.65 5.93 24.83
N HIS A 133 -4.48 5.50 23.58
CA HIS A 133 -5.26 6.08 22.46
C HIS A 133 -6.68 5.52 22.41
N VAL A 134 -6.84 4.22 22.65
CA VAL A 134 -8.15 3.56 22.71
C VAL A 134 -8.97 4.15 23.87
N GLU A 135 -8.39 4.29 25.04
CA GLU A 135 -9.04 4.87 26.21
C GLU A 135 -9.47 6.33 25.96
N SER A 136 -8.63 7.11 25.28
CA SER A 136 -8.96 8.50 24.92
C SER A 136 -10.16 8.57 23.96
N VAL A 137 -10.18 7.71 22.94
CA VAL A 137 -11.29 7.67 21.95
C VAL A 137 -12.59 7.22 22.63
N ILE A 138 -12.54 6.15 23.44
CA ILE A 138 -13.74 5.67 24.16
C ILE A 138 -14.26 6.73 25.12
N SER A 139 -13.38 7.40 25.86
CA SER A 139 -13.77 8.49 26.76
C SER A 139 -14.47 9.64 26.03
N LEU A 140 -13.93 10.02 24.85
CA LEU A 140 -14.52 11.09 24.02
C LEU A 140 -15.89 10.67 23.48
N MET A 141 -16.03 9.44 23.01
CA MET A 141 -17.30 8.90 22.49
C MET A 141 -18.34 8.74 23.59
N THR A 142 -17.96 8.28 24.77
CA THR A 142 -18.85 8.17 25.94
C THR A 142 -19.38 9.56 26.35
N ALA A 143 -18.52 10.57 26.36
CA ALA A 143 -18.92 11.93 26.66
C ALA A 143 -19.88 12.54 25.61
N ALA A 144 -19.67 12.18 24.32
CA ALA A 144 -20.53 12.64 23.23
C ALA A 144 -21.90 11.92 23.18
N HIS A 145 -21.98 10.69 23.70
CA HIS A 145 -23.18 9.84 23.66
C HIS A 145 -23.52 9.24 25.04
N PRO A 146 -23.92 10.06 26.02
CA PRO A 146 -24.10 9.61 27.39
C PRO A 146 -25.25 8.57 27.58
N ASP A 147 -26.20 8.55 26.63
CA ASP A 147 -27.36 7.64 26.67
C ASP A 147 -27.06 6.24 26.11
N THR A 148 -25.85 6.00 25.61
CA THR A 148 -25.45 4.70 25.07
C THR A 148 -25.18 3.70 26.22
N PRO A 149 -25.76 2.48 26.18
CA PRO A 149 -25.55 1.47 27.19
C PRO A 149 -24.06 1.17 27.43
N GLN A 150 -23.68 1.00 28.68
CA GLN A 150 -22.30 0.68 29.09
C GLN A 150 -21.75 -0.56 28.38
N SER A 151 -22.59 -1.59 28.18
CA SER A 151 -22.22 -2.81 27.45
C SER A 151 -21.79 -2.56 25.99
N SER A 152 -22.34 -1.54 25.34
CA SER A 152 -21.93 -1.17 23.98
C SER A 152 -20.51 -0.58 23.94
N TRP A 153 -20.16 0.17 24.97
CA TRP A 153 -18.80 0.72 25.12
C TRP A 153 -17.77 -0.36 25.45
N GLU A 154 -18.15 -1.34 26.27
CA GLU A 154 -17.32 -2.51 26.57
C GLU A 154 -17.04 -3.33 25.30
N LEU A 155 -18.08 -3.62 24.51
CA LEU A 155 -17.92 -4.32 23.24
C LEU A 155 -17.03 -3.53 22.25
N LEU A 156 -17.23 -2.21 22.16
CA LEU A 156 -16.41 -1.37 21.29
C LEU A 156 -14.94 -1.39 21.74
N ARG A 157 -14.70 -1.33 23.06
CA ARG A 157 -13.35 -1.42 23.63
C ARG A 157 -12.68 -2.74 23.25
N ASP A 158 -13.38 -3.88 23.41
CA ASP A 158 -12.85 -5.20 23.09
C ASP A 158 -12.49 -5.30 21.60
N VAL A 159 -13.35 -4.82 20.72
CA VAL A 159 -13.09 -4.80 19.26
C VAL A 159 -11.89 -3.91 18.91
N MET A 160 -11.79 -2.74 19.54
CA MET A 160 -10.66 -1.83 19.33
C MET A 160 -9.35 -2.43 19.86
N ASP A 161 -9.38 -3.03 21.06
CA ASP A 161 -8.21 -3.68 21.67
C ASP A 161 -7.72 -4.87 20.83
N ASP A 162 -8.61 -5.68 20.26
CA ASP A 162 -8.26 -6.77 19.35
C ASP A 162 -7.66 -6.24 18.06
N GLY A 163 -8.25 -5.19 17.50
CA GLY A 163 -7.73 -4.51 16.32
C GLY A 163 -6.34 -3.93 16.57
N MET A 164 -6.14 -3.27 17.70
CA MET A 164 -4.84 -2.68 18.08
C MET A 164 -3.79 -3.75 18.35
N ARG A 165 -4.13 -4.85 19.03
CA ARG A 165 -3.20 -5.98 19.20
C ARG A 165 -2.74 -6.58 17.89
N SER A 166 -3.65 -6.70 16.91
CA SER A 166 -3.30 -7.16 15.57
C SER A 166 -2.34 -6.19 14.86
N ILE A 167 -2.55 -4.88 15.04
CA ILE A 167 -1.67 -3.83 14.49
C ILE A 167 -0.30 -3.89 15.18
N ASP A 168 -0.26 -3.96 16.50
CA ASP A 168 0.99 -4.05 17.28
C ASP A 168 1.82 -5.27 16.89
N GLN A 169 1.20 -6.45 16.74
CA GLN A 169 1.88 -7.64 16.24
C GLN A 169 2.49 -7.45 14.85
N ARG A 170 1.80 -6.75 13.95
CA ARG A 170 2.33 -6.42 12.63
C ARG A 170 3.49 -5.43 12.73
N LEU A 171 3.35 -4.41 13.57
CA LEU A 171 4.40 -3.40 13.77
C LEU A 171 5.67 -3.98 14.40
N GLU A 172 5.55 -4.92 15.33
CA GLU A 172 6.71 -5.63 15.91
C GLU A 172 7.54 -6.35 14.86
N GLN A 173 6.92 -6.84 13.77
CA GLN A 173 7.64 -7.49 12.67
C GLN A 173 8.55 -6.53 11.89
N TYR A 174 8.26 -5.23 11.91
CA TYR A 174 9.10 -4.23 11.24
C TYR A 174 10.37 -3.88 12.04
N GLY A 175 10.41 -4.19 13.34
CA GLY A 175 11.51 -3.81 14.21
C GLY A 175 11.67 -2.29 14.34
N PRO A 176 12.85 -1.81 14.78
CA PRO A 176 13.12 -0.39 14.87
C PRO A 176 12.99 0.29 13.50
N LEU A 177 12.28 1.42 13.45
CA LEU A 177 12.10 2.17 12.22
C LEU A 177 13.44 2.79 11.78
N GLU A 178 13.86 2.51 10.57
CA GLU A 178 15.04 3.09 9.93
C GLU A 178 14.62 4.00 8.75
N PRO A 179 14.06 5.20 9.01
CA PRO A 179 13.36 6.02 8.00
C PRO A 179 14.25 6.45 6.84
N HIS A 180 15.57 6.37 6.99
CA HIS A 180 16.52 6.77 5.95
C HIS A 180 17.05 5.60 5.10
N ARG A 181 16.75 4.36 5.49
CA ARG A 181 17.23 3.16 4.81
C ARG A 181 16.41 2.89 3.55
N PHE A 182 17.09 2.70 2.44
CA PHE A 182 16.52 2.15 1.21
C PHE A 182 17.60 1.45 0.39
N SER A 183 17.27 0.28 -0.15
CA SER A 183 18.15 -0.52 -0.99
C SER A 183 17.47 -0.83 -2.33
N VAL A 184 18.04 -0.33 -3.43
CA VAL A 184 17.60 -0.65 -4.80
C VAL A 184 17.72 -2.15 -5.07
N LYS A 185 18.76 -2.80 -4.54
CA LYS A 185 18.97 -4.25 -4.69
C LYS A 185 17.83 -5.04 -4.05
N GLU A 186 17.46 -4.73 -2.81
CA GLU A 186 16.34 -5.39 -2.11
C GLU A 186 15.00 -5.12 -2.80
N ALA A 187 14.78 -3.91 -3.28
CA ALA A 187 13.59 -3.55 -4.04
C ALA A 187 13.47 -4.40 -5.31
N ASN A 188 14.55 -4.55 -6.08
CA ASN A 188 14.56 -5.37 -7.29
C ASN A 188 14.43 -6.86 -7.00
N GLN A 189 14.93 -7.36 -5.87
CA GLN A 189 14.71 -8.74 -5.44
C GLN A 189 13.22 -9.02 -5.18
N ARG A 190 12.50 -8.10 -4.53
CA ARG A 190 11.04 -8.24 -4.33
C ARG A 190 10.27 -8.20 -5.63
N LEU A 191 10.66 -7.32 -6.56
CA LEU A 191 10.06 -7.26 -7.91
C LEU A 191 10.27 -8.56 -8.69
N ALA A 192 11.47 -9.14 -8.64
CA ALA A 192 11.77 -10.41 -9.28
C ALA A 192 10.90 -11.55 -8.72
N GLN A 193 10.76 -11.64 -7.40
CA GLN A 193 9.87 -12.61 -6.74
C GLN A 193 8.41 -12.45 -7.15
N LEU A 194 7.95 -11.21 -7.30
CA LEU A 194 6.59 -10.92 -7.77
C LEU A 194 6.37 -11.41 -9.21
N VAL A 195 7.34 -11.20 -10.09
CA VAL A 195 7.28 -11.66 -11.49
C VAL A 195 7.26 -13.19 -11.56
N GLU A 196 8.11 -13.87 -10.78
CA GLU A 196 8.15 -15.33 -10.71
C GLU A 196 6.81 -15.91 -10.22
N ARG A 197 6.22 -15.36 -9.15
CA ARG A 197 4.89 -15.77 -8.65
C ARG A 197 3.81 -15.61 -9.73
N GLY A 198 3.83 -14.51 -10.47
CA GLY A 198 2.88 -14.27 -11.56
C GLY A 198 3.02 -15.28 -12.71
N ARG A 199 4.22 -15.71 -13.05
CA ARG A 199 4.47 -16.76 -14.06
C ARG A 199 3.94 -18.12 -13.61
N CYS A 200 4.19 -18.52 -12.37
CA CYS A 200 3.68 -19.78 -11.82
C CYS A 200 2.15 -19.88 -11.86
N ILE A 201 1.43 -18.79 -11.60
CA ILE A 201 -0.03 -18.77 -11.65
C ILE A 201 -0.54 -18.95 -13.08
N HIS A 202 0.13 -18.35 -14.07
CA HIS A 202 -0.23 -18.52 -15.48
C HIS A 202 0.01 -19.95 -16.00
N GLU A 203 1.08 -20.60 -15.57
CA GLU A 203 1.37 -22.01 -15.93
C GLU A 203 0.33 -22.98 -15.34
N ILE A 204 -0.12 -22.76 -14.12
CA ILE A 204 -1.15 -23.59 -13.47
C ILE A 204 -2.53 -23.37 -14.09
N SER A 205 -2.86 -22.16 -14.52
CA SER A 205 -4.16 -21.85 -15.15
C SER A 205 -4.21 -22.23 -16.64
N GLY A 206 -3.07 -22.25 -17.34
CA GLY A 206 -2.97 -22.64 -18.75
C GLY A 206 -3.00 -24.16 -18.99
N GLY A 207 -2.87 -24.97 -17.94
CA GLY A 207 -2.80 -26.44 -18.01
C GLY A 207 -4.14 -27.19 -17.98
N ARG A 208 -5.30 -26.51 -18.01
CA ARG A 208 -6.60 -27.16 -18.13
C ARG A 208 -7.22 -26.90 -19.50
N ASP A 209 -6.69 -27.59 -20.50
CA ASP A 209 -7.41 -27.83 -21.74
C ASP A 209 -8.56 -28.81 -21.40
N LEU A 210 -9.75 -28.30 -21.20
CA LEU A 210 -10.96 -29.11 -21.17
C LEU A 210 -11.32 -29.44 -22.60
N ARG A 211 -10.73 -30.52 -23.11
CA ARG A 211 -11.30 -31.31 -24.20
C ARG A 211 -12.02 -32.48 -23.53
N GLU A 212 -13.32 -32.34 -23.42
CA GLU A 212 -14.31 -33.39 -23.69
C GLU A 212 -15.72 -32.79 -23.64
#